data_5474217001c1759b9d6c530559d9ae2b
#
_entry.id   5474217001c1759b9d6c530559d9ae2b
#
_cell.length_a   1.000
_cell.length_b   1.000
_cell.length_c   1.000
_cell.angle_alpha   90.00
_cell.angle_beta   90.00
_cell.angle_gamma   90.00
#
_symmetry.space_group_name_H-M   'P 1'
#
loop_
_entity.id
_entity.type
_entity.pdbx_description
1 polymer ?
#
loop_
_entity_poly.entity_id
_entity_poly.type
_entity_poly.pdbx_seq_one_letter_code
_entity_poly.pdbx_strand_id
1 'polypeptide(L)'
;MVNARNGPKHTVLFRVVRLLDRAYRKVHRHPVFHALVPSKRSLALFFLILVPLVALNVYIVKRTQTPRLFLTGPHASTASLLGPSFVEVLNSAAGLKQWFFQYLIEDFSAVETCGSLDNIAILNQGKAQLAFVEDGLPLHVKTPPACQLPVDRRLGGNVVPSGTVRLQAVMPLYLGPLHVIAKRGLNYTDVRHIKPHSKVYIGPDGSGTSFVSLLVLRHEGIPIDRIGANWDFQRAMQAILKGEIDVAFFLIALNSQEIKQLLDSPALHLLTVDSAEALTLLAPYLEMAKIPASTYKVSSTEITTVATKTILAASTELSDAEVYEIATRLSHHLHDLLKDIPLNATKTINGTVDLYYPLHHGAVRFYNHDPPFFLDPHLLAGLGSYLSLLYACYALAGQWLRHYRLHRLLQVVDRFLRISRRTGQKPGTGSTERYLADIRMRMARLLREGRIKMDDIGVVNEYLRSHS
;
A
#
# COMPACT_ATOMS: atom_id res chain seq x y z
N MET A 1 -1.12 32.86 -34.04
CA MET A 1 0.24 32.66 -33.48
C MET A 1 0.10 31.76 -32.25
N VAL A 2 0.35 30.47 -32.41
CA VAL A 2 0.22 29.48 -31.37
C VAL A 2 1.64 28.98 -31.05
N ASN A 3 2.13 29.30 -29.87
CA ASN A 3 3.42 28.82 -29.38
C ASN A 3 3.16 27.53 -28.54
N ALA A 4 3.51 26.40 -29.13
CA ALA A 4 3.53 25.12 -28.44
C ALA A 4 4.75 25.06 -27.50
N ARG A 5 4.52 25.06 -26.19
CA ARG A 5 5.51 24.79 -25.15
C ARG A 5 5.76 23.29 -25.07
N ASN A 6 6.88 22.82 -25.58
CA ASN A 6 7.39 21.47 -25.35
C ASN A 6 7.76 21.30 -23.86
N GLY A 7 7.16 20.33 -23.19
CA GLY A 7 7.31 20.07 -21.76
C GLY A 7 8.64 19.39 -21.36
N PRO A 8 8.93 19.30 -20.07
CA PRO A 8 10.23 18.97 -19.47
C PRO A 8 10.67 17.51 -19.57
N LYS A 9 9.96 16.64 -20.26
CA LYS A 9 10.25 15.18 -20.30
C LYS A 9 11.53 14.80 -21.07
N HIS A 10 11.98 15.60 -22.02
CA HIS A 10 13.21 15.33 -22.77
C HIS A 10 14.50 15.65 -22.02
N THR A 11 14.46 16.52 -21.01
CA THR A 11 15.64 16.98 -20.28
C THR A 11 16.21 15.98 -19.29
N VAL A 12 15.39 15.13 -18.69
CA VAL A 12 15.82 14.14 -17.67
C VAL A 12 16.56 12.98 -18.33
N LEU A 13 16.00 12.41 -19.40
CA LEU A 13 16.66 11.34 -20.16
C LEU A 13 18.01 11.77 -20.71
N PHE A 14 18.11 13.00 -21.22
CA PHE A 14 19.36 13.57 -21.74
C PHE A 14 20.41 13.82 -20.64
N ARG A 15 19.98 14.15 -19.40
CA ARG A 15 20.88 14.29 -18.25
C ARG A 15 21.41 12.95 -17.78
N VAL A 16 20.56 11.92 -17.70
CA VAL A 16 20.96 10.57 -17.32
C VAL A 16 21.94 9.99 -18.34
N VAL A 17 21.68 10.13 -19.64
CA VAL A 17 22.58 9.67 -20.70
C VAL A 17 23.93 10.39 -20.64
N ARG A 18 23.98 11.70 -20.38
CA ARG A 18 25.24 12.44 -20.19
C ARG A 18 26.01 12.04 -18.92
N LEU A 19 25.31 11.74 -17.83
CA LEU A 19 25.93 11.25 -16.59
C LEU A 19 26.55 9.86 -16.79
N LEU A 20 25.83 8.97 -17.46
CA LEU A 20 26.33 7.65 -17.82
C LEU A 20 27.53 7.72 -18.78
N ASP A 21 27.52 8.64 -19.76
CA ASP A 21 28.64 8.82 -20.67
C ASP A 21 29.87 9.45 -19.98
N ARG A 22 29.68 10.33 -18.97
CA ARG A 22 30.78 10.85 -18.14
C ARG A 22 31.37 9.79 -17.21
N ALA A 23 30.51 9.00 -16.55
CA ALA A 23 30.94 7.90 -15.70
C ALA A 23 31.69 6.84 -16.52
N TYR A 24 31.19 6.48 -17.69
CA TYR A 24 31.83 5.56 -18.62
C TYR A 24 33.21 6.05 -19.05
N ARG A 25 33.37 7.33 -19.42
CA ARG A 25 34.68 7.91 -19.80
C ARG A 25 35.66 7.96 -18.64
N LYS A 26 35.21 8.16 -17.42
CA LYS A 26 36.07 8.20 -16.21
C LYS A 26 36.60 6.80 -15.85
N VAL A 27 35.75 5.78 -15.99
CA VAL A 27 36.11 4.38 -15.74
C VAL A 27 37.04 3.82 -16.84
N HIS A 28 36.83 4.23 -18.09
CA HIS A 28 37.64 3.76 -19.22
C HIS A 28 39.08 4.30 -19.26
N ARG A 29 39.45 5.27 -18.42
CA ARG A 29 40.81 5.79 -18.33
C ARG A 29 41.75 4.95 -17.46
N HIS A 30 41.24 3.95 -16.73
CA HIS A 30 42.07 3.10 -15.87
C HIS A 30 42.43 1.80 -16.60
N PRO A 31 43.74 1.48 -16.78
CA PRO A 31 44.19 0.32 -17.58
C PRO A 31 43.68 -1.03 -17.06
N VAL A 32 43.42 -1.16 -15.76
CA VAL A 32 42.87 -2.38 -15.15
C VAL A 32 41.42 -2.65 -15.51
N PHE A 33 40.66 -1.61 -15.88
CA PHE A 33 39.25 -1.74 -16.25
C PHE A 33 38.98 -2.01 -17.73
N HIS A 34 39.98 -1.83 -18.62
CA HIS A 34 39.84 -2.10 -20.04
C HIS A 34 39.49 -3.56 -20.36
N ALA A 35 39.87 -4.50 -19.49
CA ALA A 35 39.57 -5.92 -19.65
C ALA A 35 38.16 -6.32 -19.15
N LEU A 36 37.52 -5.48 -18.31
CA LEU A 36 36.27 -5.76 -17.62
C LEU A 36 35.06 -5.00 -18.17
N VAL A 37 35.27 -3.92 -18.92
CA VAL A 37 34.15 -3.07 -19.39
C VAL A 37 33.68 -3.51 -20.78
N PRO A 38 32.42 -3.89 -20.92
CA PRO A 38 31.86 -4.28 -22.22
C PRO A 38 31.86 -3.12 -23.21
N SER A 39 31.94 -3.44 -24.50
CA SER A 39 31.86 -2.43 -25.56
C SER A 39 30.57 -1.61 -25.42
N LYS A 40 30.55 -0.33 -25.85
CA LYS A 40 29.36 0.53 -25.81
C LYS A 40 28.11 -0.17 -26.41
N ARG A 41 28.30 -1.01 -27.44
CA ARG A 41 27.22 -1.79 -28.08
C ARG A 41 26.71 -2.90 -27.15
N SER A 42 27.58 -3.59 -26.42
CA SER A 42 27.19 -4.63 -25.44
C SER A 42 26.46 -4.05 -24.25
N LEU A 43 26.88 -2.86 -23.79
CA LEU A 43 26.20 -2.13 -22.71
C LEU A 43 24.80 -1.65 -23.16
N ALA A 44 24.69 -1.11 -24.37
CA ALA A 44 23.39 -0.71 -24.92
C ALA A 44 22.44 -1.89 -25.11
N LEU A 45 22.92 -3.02 -25.61
CA LEU A 45 22.15 -4.27 -25.73
C LEU A 45 21.72 -4.82 -24.36
N PHE A 46 22.60 -4.72 -23.37
CA PHE A 46 22.30 -5.11 -21.99
C PHE A 46 21.12 -4.30 -21.42
N PHE A 47 21.16 -2.97 -21.53
CA PHE A 47 20.06 -2.12 -21.08
C PHE A 47 18.80 -2.27 -21.91
N LEU A 48 18.90 -2.54 -23.19
CA LEU A 48 17.77 -2.80 -24.09
C LEU A 48 17.01 -4.07 -23.69
N ILE A 49 17.67 -5.06 -23.12
CA ILE A 49 17.07 -6.31 -22.62
C ILE A 49 16.62 -6.14 -21.16
N LEU A 50 17.46 -5.51 -20.32
CA LEU A 50 17.20 -5.36 -18.89
C LEU A 50 15.94 -4.52 -18.62
N VAL A 51 15.81 -3.38 -19.27
CA VAL A 51 14.67 -2.48 -19.03
C VAL A 51 13.32 -3.13 -19.32
N PRO A 52 13.10 -3.81 -20.47
CA PRO A 52 11.86 -4.55 -20.70
C PRO A 52 11.64 -5.71 -19.74
N LEU A 53 12.71 -6.39 -19.31
CA LEU A 53 12.62 -7.53 -18.40
C LEU A 53 12.24 -7.10 -16.99
N VAL A 54 12.78 -5.99 -16.52
CA VAL A 54 12.38 -5.35 -15.25
C VAL A 54 10.94 -4.85 -15.36
N ALA A 55 10.58 -4.17 -16.46
CA ALA A 55 9.22 -3.70 -16.69
C ALA A 55 8.20 -4.85 -16.75
N LEU A 56 8.56 -5.96 -17.41
CA LEU A 56 7.72 -7.16 -17.45
C LEU A 56 7.57 -7.80 -16.07
N ASN A 57 8.66 -7.89 -15.30
CA ASN A 57 8.62 -8.44 -13.94
C ASN A 57 7.70 -7.60 -13.05
N VAL A 58 7.87 -6.28 -13.08
CA VAL A 58 7.00 -5.33 -12.37
C VAL A 58 5.53 -5.48 -12.82
N TYR A 59 5.28 -5.61 -14.12
CA TYR A 59 3.93 -5.82 -14.66
C TYR A 59 3.30 -7.13 -14.17
N ILE A 60 4.07 -8.24 -14.17
CA ILE A 60 3.60 -9.55 -13.68
C ILE A 60 3.30 -9.48 -12.18
N VAL A 61 4.21 -8.88 -11.39
CA VAL A 61 4.01 -8.71 -9.93
C VAL A 61 2.73 -7.91 -9.67
N LYS A 62 2.53 -6.76 -10.31
CA LYS A 62 1.28 -5.98 -10.17
C LYS A 62 0.02 -6.76 -10.54
N ARG A 63 0.08 -7.57 -11.59
CA ARG A 63 -1.09 -8.33 -12.07
C ARG A 63 -1.45 -9.51 -11.17
N THR A 64 -0.51 -10.04 -10.40
CA THR A 64 -0.70 -11.19 -9.52
C THR A 64 -0.99 -10.81 -8.07
N GLN A 65 -0.78 -9.54 -7.70
CA GLN A 65 -1.07 -9.05 -6.34
C GLN A 65 -2.58 -8.84 -6.16
N THR A 66 -3.10 -9.36 -5.06
CA THR A 66 -4.44 -9.05 -4.59
C THR A 66 -4.44 -7.66 -3.94
N PRO A 67 -5.44 -6.78 -4.19
CA PRO A 67 -5.48 -5.48 -3.56
C PRO A 67 -5.50 -5.62 -2.02
N ARG A 68 -4.79 -4.73 -1.35
CA ARG A 68 -4.80 -4.62 0.10
C ARG A 68 -6.16 -4.11 0.57
N LEU A 69 -6.61 -4.61 1.71
CA LEU A 69 -7.92 -4.23 2.22
C LEU A 69 -7.83 -3.04 3.16
N PHE A 70 -8.73 -2.10 2.93
CA PHE A 70 -9.04 -0.99 3.80
C PHE A 70 -10.46 -1.15 4.36
N LEU A 71 -10.56 -1.50 5.62
CA LEU A 71 -11.83 -1.76 6.28
C LEU A 71 -12.47 -0.44 6.72
N THR A 72 -13.74 -0.29 6.41
CA THR A 72 -14.50 0.93 6.73
C THR A 72 -15.47 0.68 7.90
N GLY A 73 -16.75 0.78 7.70
CA GLY A 73 -17.76 0.59 8.73
C GLY A 73 -19.08 0.10 8.16
N PRO A 74 -20.13 0.07 8.97
CA PRO A 74 -21.45 -0.29 8.50
C PRO A 74 -21.92 0.64 7.39
N HIS A 75 -22.69 0.13 6.45
CA HIS A 75 -23.27 0.93 5.39
C HIS A 75 -24.00 2.18 5.93
N ALA A 76 -23.85 3.33 5.27
CA ALA A 76 -24.33 4.65 5.70
C ALA A 76 -23.70 5.18 7.02
N SER A 77 -22.58 4.61 7.48
CA SER A 77 -21.75 5.25 8.52
C SER A 77 -20.80 6.27 7.89
N THR A 78 -20.30 7.22 8.70
CA THR A 78 -19.28 8.16 8.21
C THR A 78 -18.06 7.41 7.65
N ALA A 79 -17.62 6.35 8.30
CA ALA A 79 -16.50 5.53 7.86
C ALA A 79 -16.72 4.87 6.50
N SER A 80 -17.94 4.34 6.23
CA SER A 80 -18.23 3.74 4.92
C SER A 80 -18.30 4.78 3.80
N LEU A 81 -18.77 5.99 4.09
CA LEU A 81 -18.85 7.08 3.12
C LEU A 81 -17.48 7.68 2.79
N LEU A 82 -16.58 7.78 3.78
CA LEU A 82 -15.22 8.30 3.59
C LEU A 82 -14.28 7.30 2.94
N GLY A 83 -14.49 6.00 3.15
CA GLY A 83 -13.58 4.94 2.71
C GLY A 83 -13.17 5.03 1.24
N PRO A 84 -14.09 5.15 0.28
CA PRO A 84 -13.74 5.28 -1.14
C PRO A 84 -12.83 6.45 -1.45
N SER A 85 -13.08 7.64 -0.87
CA SER A 85 -12.26 8.84 -1.07
C SER A 85 -10.86 8.69 -0.46
N PHE A 86 -10.74 8.04 0.70
CA PHE A 86 -9.43 7.72 1.30
C PHE A 86 -8.64 6.76 0.40
N VAL A 87 -9.28 5.73 -0.12
CA VAL A 87 -8.66 4.77 -1.05
C VAL A 87 -8.24 5.46 -2.35
N GLU A 88 -9.05 6.37 -2.89
CA GLU A 88 -8.69 7.14 -4.08
C GLU A 88 -7.41 7.96 -3.84
N VAL A 89 -7.30 8.66 -2.72
CA VAL A 89 -6.08 9.41 -2.35
C VAL A 89 -4.89 8.47 -2.18
N LEU A 90 -5.05 7.33 -1.53
CA LEU A 90 -3.96 6.36 -1.33
C LEU A 90 -3.47 5.76 -2.65
N ASN A 91 -4.38 5.49 -3.59
CA ASN A 91 -4.07 4.88 -4.88
C ASN A 91 -3.66 5.93 -5.94
N SER A 92 -3.83 7.24 -5.67
CA SER A 92 -3.48 8.29 -6.62
C SER A 92 -1.97 8.42 -6.79
N ALA A 93 -1.51 8.50 -8.05
CA ALA A 93 -0.10 8.72 -8.37
C ALA A 93 0.13 10.18 -8.75
N ALA A 94 0.91 10.91 -7.97
CA ALA A 94 1.35 12.25 -8.33
C ALA A 94 2.88 12.38 -8.29
N GLY A 95 3.53 12.47 -9.47
CA GLY A 95 4.96 12.77 -9.63
C GLY A 95 5.92 11.58 -9.67
N LEU A 96 7.18 11.83 -10.06
CA LEU A 96 8.20 10.79 -10.31
C LEU A 96 8.65 10.05 -9.05
N LYS A 97 8.64 10.74 -7.89
CA LYS A 97 8.91 10.13 -6.59
C LYS A 97 7.76 9.19 -6.20
N GLN A 98 6.53 9.63 -6.38
CA GLN A 98 5.34 8.85 -6.12
C GLN A 98 5.23 7.65 -7.07
N TRP A 99 5.65 7.76 -8.34
CA TRP A 99 5.68 6.62 -9.26
C TRP A 99 6.59 5.49 -8.74
N PHE A 100 7.76 5.82 -8.20
CA PHE A 100 8.67 4.82 -7.62
C PHE A 100 8.07 4.19 -6.35
N PHE A 101 7.39 4.98 -5.50
CA PHE A 101 6.73 4.50 -4.29
C PHE A 101 5.43 3.76 -4.56
N GLN A 102 4.69 4.09 -5.61
CA GLN A 102 3.50 3.38 -6.02
C GLN A 102 3.80 1.92 -6.44
N TYR A 103 5.05 1.62 -6.81
CA TYR A 103 5.49 0.23 -6.98
C TYR A 103 5.71 -0.51 -5.66
N LEU A 104 5.87 0.20 -4.55
CA LEU A 104 6.08 -0.37 -3.22
C LEU A 104 4.78 -0.49 -2.44
N ILE A 105 3.78 0.36 -2.71
CA ILE A 105 2.47 0.32 -2.07
C ILE A 105 1.48 -0.31 -3.06
N GLU A 106 0.96 -1.46 -2.68
CA GLU A 106 -0.12 -2.13 -3.42
C GLU A 106 -1.39 -1.30 -3.36
N ASP A 107 -2.23 -1.40 -4.40
CA ASP A 107 -3.50 -0.69 -4.45
C ASP A 107 -4.43 -1.15 -3.32
N PHE A 108 -5.06 -0.21 -2.64
CA PHE A 108 -6.05 -0.48 -1.61
C PHE A 108 -7.45 -0.64 -2.22
N SER A 109 -8.29 -1.43 -1.55
CA SER A 109 -9.71 -1.56 -1.85
C SER A 109 -10.52 -1.35 -0.57
N ALA A 110 -11.47 -0.42 -0.61
CA ALA A 110 -12.38 -0.18 0.52
C ALA A 110 -13.39 -1.33 0.65
N VAL A 111 -13.58 -1.81 1.87
CA VAL A 111 -14.53 -2.88 2.19
C VAL A 111 -15.39 -2.47 3.38
N GLU A 112 -16.72 -2.46 3.19
CA GLU A 112 -17.66 -2.25 4.28
C GLU A 112 -17.66 -3.44 5.24
N THR A 113 -17.79 -3.13 6.53
CA THR A 113 -17.77 -4.11 7.63
C THR A 113 -18.90 -3.82 8.62
N CYS A 114 -19.05 -4.63 9.65
CA CYS A 114 -19.97 -4.33 10.75
C CYS A 114 -19.46 -3.22 11.68
N GLY A 115 -18.19 -2.82 11.57
CA GLY A 115 -17.59 -1.69 12.30
C GLY A 115 -16.34 -2.03 13.06
N SER A 116 -15.98 -1.21 14.03
CA SER A 116 -14.66 -1.16 14.64
C SER A 116 -14.20 -2.42 15.34
N LEU A 117 -15.07 -3.14 16.05
CA LEU A 117 -14.68 -4.41 16.71
C LEU A 117 -14.38 -5.50 15.67
N ASP A 118 -15.17 -5.56 14.60
CA ASP A 118 -14.89 -6.45 13.47
C ASP A 118 -13.58 -6.06 12.78
N ASN A 119 -13.36 -4.77 12.55
CA ASN A 119 -12.13 -4.25 11.96
C ASN A 119 -10.89 -4.62 12.79
N ILE A 120 -10.96 -4.47 14.11
CA ILE A 120 -9.91 -4.88 15.05
C ILE A 120 -9.66 -6.40 14.92
N ALA A 121 -10.72 -7.20 14.91
CA ALA A 121 -10.59 -8.64 14.80
C ALA A 121 -9.95 -9.07 13.48
N ILE A 122 -10.33 -8.44 12.36
CA ILE A 122 -9.82 -8.75 11.02
C ILE A 122 -8.36 -8.29 10.87
N LEU A 123 -7.99 -7.09 11.37
CA LEU A 123 -6.60 -6.63 11.41
C LEU A 123 -5.72 -7.57 12.24
N ASN A 124 -6.17 -7.98 13.41
CA ASN A 124 -5.44 -8.91 14.27
C ASN A 124 -5.26 -10.30 13.63
N GLN A 125 -6.16 -10.70 12.73
CA GLN A 125 -6.01 -11.92 11.92
C GLN A 125 -5.05 -11.74 10.73
N GLY A 126 -4.51 -10.53 10.48
CA GLY A 126 -3.66 -10.24 9.31
C GLY A 126 -4.41 -10.27 7.98
N LYS A 127 -5.74 -10.17 8.00
CA LYS A 127 -6.59 -10.24 6.80
C LYS A 127 -6.80 -8.88 6.12
N ALA A 128 -6.41 -7.79 6.77
CA ALA A 128 -6.47 -6.44 6.22
C ALA A 128 -5.25 -5.63 6.68
N GLN A 129 -4.99 -4.52 6.00
CA GLN A 129 -3.82 -3.68 6.24
C GLN A 129 -4.17 -2.36 6.90
N LEU A 130 -5.33 -1.77 6.55
CA LEU A 130 -5.81 -0.51 7.12
C LEU A 130 -7.27 -0.65 7.56
N ALA A 131 -7.66 0.13 8.55
CA ALA A 131 -9.04 0.23 8.98
C ALA A 131 -9.37 1.56 9.65
N PHE A 132 -10.63 1.97 9.57
CA PHE A 132 -11.20 2.93 10.52
C PHE A 132 -11.62 2.21 11.79
N VAL A 133 -11.23 2.75 12.93
CA VAL A 133 -11.57 2.20 14.26
C VAL A 133 -11.82 3.34 15.23
N GLU A 134 -12.72 3.15 16.17
CA GLU A 134 -12.81 4.03 17.34
C GLU A 134 -11.67 3.70 18.30
N ASP A 135 -10.96 4.75 18.72
CA ASP A 135 -9.82 4.65 19.64
C ASP A 135 -10.25 4.15 21.02
N GLY A 136 -9.49 3.23 21.61
CA GLY A 136 -9.71 2.71 22.95
C GLY A 136 -10.70 1.55 23.10
N LEU A 137 -11.25 1.01 22.01
CA LEU A 137 -12.04 -0.21 22.06
C LEU A 137 -11.16 -1.42 22.43
N PRO A 138 -11.74 -2.52 22.96
CA PRO A 138 -10.97 -3.70 23.31
C PRO A 138 -10.21 -4.28 22.12
N LEU A 139 -8.88 -4.40 22.24
CA LEU A 139 -8.03 -4.99 21.21
C LEU A 139 -8.20 -6.50 21.08
N HIS A 140 -8.63 -7.17 22.15
CA HIS A 140 -8.88 -8.60 22.16
C HIS A 140 -10.37 -8.89 21.98
N VAL A 141 -10.80 -9.03 20.74
CA VAL A 141 -12.17 -9.41 20.40
C VAL A 141 -12.24 -10.93 20.36
N LYS A 142 -12.97 -11.52 21.32
CA LYS A 142 -13.11 -13.00 21.45
C LYS A 142 -14.10 -13.62 20.46
N THR A 143 -15.03 -12.82 19.95
CA THR A 143 -16.04 -13.28 19.00
C THR A 143 -15.51 -13.19 17.57
N PRO A 144 -15.82 -14.16 16.70
CA PRO A 144 -15.55 -14.02 15.28
C PRO A 144 -16.29 -12.78 14.74
N PRO A 145 -15.81 -12.16 13.66
CA PRO A 145 -16.48 -11.03 13.04
C PRO A 145 -17.95 -11.35 12.80
N ALA A 146 -18.84 -10.44 13.20
CA ALA A 146 -20.29 -10.62 13.03
C ALA A 146 -20.71 -10.53 11.56
N CYS A 147 -19.93 -9.77 10.76
CA CYS A 147 -20.11 -9.66 9.33
C CYS A 147 -19.25 -10.67 8.58
N GLN A 148 -19.89 -11.44 7.72
CA GLN A 148 -19.18 -12.24 6.73
C GLN A 148 -18.64 -11.29 5.65
N LEU A 149 -17.33 -11.13 5.62
CA LEU A 149 -16.69 -10.40 4.54
C LEU A 149 -16.91 -11.14 3.21
N PRO A 150 -17.27 -10.45 2.12
CA PRO A 150 -17.35 -11.07 0.80
C PRO A 150 -16.00 -11.61 0.30
N VAL A 151 -14.96 -11.49 1.11
CA VAL A 151 -13.54 -11.71 0.79
C VAL A 151 -13.03 -13.10 1.16
N ASP A 152 -13.88 -13.98 1.70
CA ASP A 152 -13.47 -15.24 2.35
C ASP A 152 -12.75 -16.27 1.46
N ARG A 153 -12.60 -16.02 0.15
CA ARG A 153 -11.99 -17.01 -0.76
C ARG A 153 -10.56 -16.70 -1.21
N ARG A 154 -9.96 -15.55 -0.86
CA ARG A 154 -8.67 -15.13 -1.44
C ARG A 154 -7.55 -14.78 -0.44
N LEU A 155 -7.87 -14.64 0.83
CA LEU A 155 -6.86 -14.32 1.83
C LEU A 155 -6.29 -15.62 2.45
N GLY A 156 -5.32 -16.19 1.75
CA GLY A 156 -4.43 -17.23 2.29
C GLY A 156 -3.50 -16.64 3.35
N GLY A 157 -4.07 -16.09 4.43
CA GLY A 157 -3.31 -15.65 5.57
C GLY A 157 -2.85 -16.86 6.38
N ASN A 158 -1.58 -16.94 6.74
CA ASN A 158 -1.09 -17.85 7.74
C ASN A 158 -1.97 -17.73 9.00
N VAL A 159 -2.42 -18.85 9.53
CA VAL A 159 -3.20 -18.88 10.78
C VAL A 159 -2.33 -18.26 11.88
N VAL A 160 -2.71 -17.06 12.29
CA VAL A 160 -2.00 -16.33 13.34
C VAL A 160 -2.48 -16.86 14.69
N PRO A 161 -1.59 -17.08 15.66
CA PRO A 161 -1.97 -17.49 16.99
C PRO A 161 -2.99 -16.50 17.59
N SER A 162 -4.09 -17.02 18.12
CA SER A 162 -5.10 -16.24 18.84
C SER A 162 -4.44 -15.47 19.98
N GLY A 163 -4.58 -14.14 19.99
CA GLY A 163 -4.06 -13.27 21.06
C GLY A 163 -2.97 -12.28 20.64
N THR A 164 -2.50 -12.32 19.39
CA THR A 164 -1.53 -11.32 18.90
C THR A 164 -2.26 -10.04 18.52
N VAL A 165 -1.90 -8.90 19.14
CA VAL A 165 -2.38 -7.58 18.72
C VAL A 165 -1.52 -7.11 17.58
N ARG A 166 -2.13 -6.87 16.41
CA ARG A 166 -1.46 -6.40 15.20
C ARG A 166 -1.89 -5.01 14.77
N LEU A 167 -2.70 -4.34 15.56
CA LEU A 167 -3.22 -3.02 15.28
C LEU A 167 -2.38 -1.95 15.97
N GLN A 168 -2.03 -0.90 15.21
CA GLN A 168 -1.43 0.33 15.71
C GLN A 168 -2.10 1.54 15.05
N ALA A 169 -2.19 2.64 15.78
CA ALA A 169 -2.77 3.88 15.29
C ALA A 169 -1.85 4.57 14.27
N VAL A 170 -2.43 5.18 13.24
CA VAL A 170 -1.70 6.02 12.28
C VAL A 170 -1.98 7.49 12.54
N MET A 171 -3.25 7.88 12.56
CA MET A 171 -3.66 9.27 12.79
C MET A 171 -5.10 9.35 13.31
N PRO A 172 -5.42 10.37 14.13
CA PRO A 172 -6.80 10.70 14.43
C PRO A 172 -7.46 11.37 13.23
N LEU A 173 -8.74 11.11 13.05
CA LEU A 173 -9.52 11.68 11.95
C LEU A 173 -10.57 12.65 12.45
N TYR A 174 -11.57 12.15 13.18
CA TYR A 174 -12.66 12.97 13.69
C TYR A 174 -13.22 12.41 14.99
N LEU A 175 -14.00 13.25 15.67
CA LEU A 175 -14.76 12.88 16.86
C LEU A 175 -16.16 12.42 16.41
N GLY A 176 -16.55 11.21 16.81
CA GLY A 176 -17.87 10.65 16.58
C GLY A 176 -18.74 10.73 17.84
N PRO A 177 -19.62 11.73 17.98
CA PRO A 177 -20.55 11.77 19.08
C PRO A 177 -21.62 10.69 18.95
N LEU A 178 -22.07 10.16 20.08
CA LEU A 178 -23.16 9.22 20.15
C LEU A 178 -24.48 9.98 20.03
N HIS A 179 -25.17 9.81 18.87
CA HIS A 179 -26.51 10.35 18.67
C HIS A 179 -27.54 9.35 19.20
N VAL A 180 -28.31 9.75 20.18
CA VAL A 180 -29.42 8.95 20.71
C VAL A 180 -30.71 9.57 20.25
N ILE A 181 -31.43 8.90 19.35
CA ILE A 181 -32.62 9.41 18.68
C ILE A 181 -33.84 8.63 19.14
N ALA A 182 -34.87 9.33 19.59
CA ALA A 182 -36.11 8.73 20.06
C ALA A 182 -37.33 9.29 19.36
N LYS A 183 -38.42 8.52 19.36
CA LYS A 183 -39.76 9.01 18.96
C LYS A 183 -40.23 10.07 19.95
N ARG A 184 -40.68 11.21 19.43
CA ARG A 184 -41.16 12.35 20.21
C ARG A 184 -42.39 11.99 21.08
N GLY A 185 -43.24 11.10 20.62
CA GLY A 185 -44.42 10.64 21.36
C GLY A 185 -44.12 9.86 22.64
N LEU A 186 -42.88 9.47 22.90
CA LEU A 186 -42.46 8.79 24.13
C LEU A 186 -42.10 9.77 25.25
N ASN A 187 -41.95 11.09 24.95
CA ASN A 187 -41.59 12.16 25.87
C ASN A 187 -40.29 11.91 26.66
N TYR A 188 -39.33 11.20 26.05
CA TYR A 188 -37.99 11.04 26.61
C TYR A 188 -37.17 12.31 26.36
N THR A 189 -36.36 12.75 27.30
CA THR A 189 -35.43 13.89 27.17
C THR A 189 -33.98 13.45 27.39
N ASP A 190 -33.81 12.41 28.18
CA ASP A 190 -32.50 11.84 28.54
C ASP A 190 -32.55 10.33 28.39
N VAL A 191 -31.40 9.69 28.23
CA VAL A 191 -31.28 8.23 28.10
C VAL A 191 -31.89 7.51 29.30
N ARG A 192 -31.81 8.06 30.52
CA ARG A 192 -32.41 7.48 31.74
C ARG A 192 -33.94 7.34 31.68
N HIS A 193 -34.59 8.10 30.80
CA HIS A 193 -36.05 8.02 30.63
C HIS A 193 -36.49 6.87 29.74
N ILE A 194 -35.56 6.16 29.09
CA ILE A 194 -35.88 5.00 28.27
C ILE A 194 -36.50 3.92 29.17
N LYS A 195 -37.74 3.58 28.86
CA LYS A 195 -38.47 2.58 29.64
C LYS A 195 -37.89 1.17 29.46
N PRO A 196 -37.94 0.32 30.51
CA PRO A 196 -37.63 -1.09 30.35
C PRO A 196 -38.39 -1.73 29.19
N HIS A 197 -37.72 -2.63 28.47
CA HIS A 197 -38.29 -3.32 27.29
C HIS A 197 -38.71 -2.44 26.13
N SER A 198 -38.20 -1.17 26.06
CA SER A 198 -38.26 -0.38 24.81
C SER A 198 -37.52 -1.11 23.70
N LYS A 199 -38.04 -1.03 22.47
CA LYS A 199 -37.37 -1.55 21.28
C LYS A 199 -36.25 -0.64 20.88
N VAL A 200 -35.01 -1.05 21.11
CA VAL A 200 -33.83 -0.18 20.96
C VAL A 200 -32.86 -0.77 19.95
N TYR A 201 -32.46 0.04 18.98
CA TYR A 201 -31.32 -0.25 18.13
C TYR A 201 -30.06 0.39 18.71
N ILE A 202 -29.02 -0.40 18.89
CA ILE A 202 -27.74 0.02 19.48
C ILE A 202 -26.55 -0.14 18.54
N GLY A 203 -26.79 -0.26 17.24
CA GLY A 203 -25.77 -0.58 16.23
C GLY A 203 -25.68 -2.07 15.97
N PRO A 204 -25.06 -2.45 14.83
CA PRO A 204 -24.84 -3.86 14.50
C PRO A 204 -23.83 -4.50 15.47
N ASP A 205 -23.91 -5.82 15.62
CA ASP A 205 -22.88 -6.57 16.33
C ASP A 205 -21.52 -6.32 15.68
N GLY A 206 -20.46 -6.19 16.47
CA GLY A 206 -19.12 -5.87 15.96
C GLY A 206 -18.86 -4.40 15.71
N SER A 207 -19.84 -3.49 15.94
CA SER A 207 -19.64 -2.05 15.79
C SER A 207 -19.20 -1.35 17.07
N GLY A 208 -18.50 -0.22 16.93
CA GLY A 208 -18.21 0.70 18.03
C GLY A 208 -19.51 1.28 18.62
N THR A 209 -20.52 1.55 17.77
CA THR A 209 -21.84 1.98 18.23
C THR A 209 -22.44 1.00 19.23
N SER A 210 -22.45 -0.29 18.90
CA SER A 210 -22.99 -1.31 19.80
C SER A 210 -22.24 -1.34 21.13
N PHE A 211 -20.91 -1.24 21.08
CA PHE A 211 -20.09 -1.27 22.30
C PHE A 211 -20.36 -0.07 23.21
N VAL A 212 -20.31 1.16 22.66
CA VAL A 212 -20.51 2.41 23.44
C VAL A 212 -21.95 2.51 23.94
N SER A 213 -22.95 2.15 23.11
CA SER A 213 -24.36 2.17 23.52
C SER A 213 -24.64 1.19 24.67
N LEU A 214 -24.06 -0.02 24.62
CA LEU A 214 -24.18 -0.96 25.72
C LEU A 214 -23.51 -0.46 27.01
N LEU A 215 -22.40 0.26 26.90
CA LEU A 215 -21.74 0.86 28.05
C LEU A 215 -22.64 1.91 28.72
N VAL A 216 -23.24 2.80 27.91
CA VAL A 216 -24.20 3.81 28.39
C VAL A 216 -25.40 3.15 29.07
N LEU A 217 -26.07 2.21 28.39
CA LEU A 217 -27.27 1.56 28.91
C LEU A 217 -27.00 0.74 30.16
N ARG A 218 -25.85 0.07 30.25
CA ARG A 218 -25.43 -0.66 31.47
C ARG A 218 -25.14 0.26 32.63
N HIS A 219 -24.50 1.40 32.38
CA HIS A 219 -24.25 2.41 33.39
C HIS A 219 -25.56 2.93 34.01
N GLU A 220 -26.56 3.17 33.16
CA GLU A 220 -27.87 3.62 33.59
C GLU A 220 -28.78 2.48 34.16
N GLY A 221 -28.35 1.24 34.07
CA GLY A 221 -29.10 0.10 34.55
C GLY A 221 -30.39 -0.17 33.76
N ILE A 222 -30.46 0.18 32.49
CA ILE A 222 -31.66 0.13 31.64
C ILE A 222 -31.69 -1.21 30.89
N PRO A 223 -32.63 -2.14 31.20
CA PRO A 223 -32.86 -3.28 30.36
C PRO A 223 -33.65 -2.90 29.11
N ILE A 224 -33.17 -3.35 27.94
CA ILE A 224 -33.77 -3.08 26.66
C ILE A 224 -34.10 -4.34 25.88
N ASP A 225 -35.06 -4.24 24.96
CA ASP A 225 -35.27 -5.21 23.90
C ASP A 225 -34.47 -4.80 22.68
N ARG A 226 -33.27 -5.38 22.54
CA ARG A 226 -32.37 -5.08 21.43
C ARG A 226 -32.95 -5.56 20.10
N ILE A 227 -33.08 -4.64 19.14
CA ILE A 227 -33.58 -4.92 17.79
C ILE A 227 -32.47 -4.66 16.78
N GLY A 228 -32.43 -5.49 15.72
CA GLY A 228 -31.60 -5.24 14.55
C GLY A 228 -30.10 -5.41 14.79
N ALA A 229 -29.69 -6.44 15.52
CA ALA A 229 -28.28 -6.72 15.79
C ALA A 229 -27.41 -6.91 14.54
N ASN A 230 -28.03 -7.21 13.41
CA ASN A 230 -27.41 -7.37 12.09
C ASN A 230 -27.82 -6.30 11.06
N TRP A 231 -28.52 -5.24 11.49
CA TRP A 231 -28.89 -4.16 10.59
C TRP A 231 -27.75 -3.14 10.46
N ASP A 232 -27.55 -2.64 9.24
CA ASP A 232 -26.75 -1.45 9.01
C ASP A 232 -27.46 -0.17 9.46
N PHE A 233 -26.79 0.97 9.35
CA PHE A 233 -27.38 2.26 9.75
C PHE A 233 -28.57 2.66 8.88
N GLN A 234 -28.52 2.38 7.59
CA GLN A 234 -29.62 2.71 6.65
C GLN A 234 -30.90 1.96 7.03
N ARG A 235 -30.83 0.65 7.30
CA ARG A 235 -31.98 -0.13 7.71
C ARG A 235 -32.54 0.34 9.06
N ALA A 236 -31.67 0.67 10.01
CA ALA A 236 -32.10 1.17 11.32
C ALA A 236 -32.79 2.54 11.22
N MET A 237 -32.30 3.46 10.39
CA MET A 237 -32.94 4.74 10.14
C MET A 237 -34.33 4.58 9.51
N GLN A 238 -34.48 3.66 8.57
CA GLN A 238 -35.79 3.33 8.02
C GLN A 238 -36.74 2.74 9.09
N ALA A 239 -36.23 1.90 9.97
CA ALA A 239 -37.03 1.26 11.00
C ALA A 239 -37.56 2.24 12.06
N ILE A 240 -36.76 3.23 12.49
CA ILE A 240 -37.22 4.26 13.42
C ILE A 240 -38.26 5.20 12.79
N LEU A 241 -38.06 5.56 11.53
CA LEU A 241 -39.02 6.37 10.76
C LEU A 241 -40.36 5.66 10.60
N LYS A 242 -40.36 4.34 10.37
CA LYS A 242 -41.54 3.50 10.29
C LYS A 242 -42.17 3.20 11.65
N GLY A 243 -41.50 3.54 12.73
CA GLY A 243 -41.98 3.25 14.08
C GLY A 243 -41.76 1.79 14.54
N GLU A 244 -40.94 1.03 13.84
CA GLU A 244 -40.59 -0.36 14.20
C GLU A 244 -39.73 -0.43 15.47
N ILE A 245 -38.92 0.63 15.74
CA ILE A 245 -38.09 0.80 16.94
C ILE A 245 -38.42 2.10 17.66
N ASP A 246 -38.16 2.19 18.95
CA ASP A 246 -38.50 3.31 19.81
C ASP A 246 -37.35 4.30 19.95
N VAL A 247 -36.13 3.78 20.08
CA VAL A 247 -34.89 4.53 20.26
C VAL A 247 -33.79 3.90 19.39
N ALA A 248 -32.97 4.75 18.78
CA ALA A 248 -31.80 4.33 17.99
C ALA A 248 -30.56 5.09 18.41
N PHE A 249 -29.48 4.36 18.56
CA PHE A 249 -28.14 4.87 18.87
C PHE A 249 -27.27 4.84 17.60
N PHE A 250 -26.57 5.93 17.31
CA PHE A 250 -25.63 6.04 16.18
C PHE A 250 -24.36 6.76 16.64
N LEU A 251 -23.24 6.06 16.63
CA LEU A 251 -21.93 6.67 16.80
C LEU A 251 -21.43 7.09 15.42
N ILE A 252 -21.55 8.38 15.12
CA ILE A 252 -21.34 8.93 13.77
C ILE A 252 -20.83 10.37 13.87
N ALA A 253 -20.10 10.83 12.85
CA ALA A 253 -19.57 12.19 12.84
C ALA A 253 -20.68 13.25 12.99
N LEU A 254 -20.35 14.32 13.67
CA LEU A 254 -21.23 15.48 13.81
C LEU A 254 -21.59 16.04 12.41
N ASN A 255 -22.83 16.48 12.26
CA ASN A 255 -23.33 17.10 11.02
C ASN A 255 -23.49 16.12 9.82
N SER A 256 -23.49 14.80 10.06
CA SER A 256 -23.72 13.82 9.00
C SER A 256 -25.05 14.06 8.30
N GLN A 257 -25.07 13.85 6.99
CA GLN A 257 -26.27 14.02 6.17
C GLN A 257 -27.37 13.01 6.54
N GLU A 258 -26.98 11.82 6.94
CA GLU A 258 -27.85 10.71 7.35
C GLU A 258 -28.64 11.12 8.60
N ILE A 259 -27.98 11.68 9.60
CA ILE A 259 -28.64 12.16 10.84
C ILE A 259 -29.50 13.40 10.56
N LYS A 260 -29.06 14.30 9.66
CA LYS A 260 -29.89 15.45 9.24
C LYS A 260 -31.20 14.98 8.60
N GLN A 261 -31.12 14.08 7.63
CA GLN A 261 -32.31 13.53 6.95
C GLN A 261 -33.23 12.82 7.96
N LEU A 262 -32.68 12.09 8.90
CA LEU A 262 -33.45 11.40 9.91
C LEU A 262 -34.17 12.40 10.83
N LEU A 263 -33.48 13.45 11.26
CA LEU A 263 -34.01 14.49 12.15
C LEU A 263 -34.77 15.60 11.41
N ASP A 264 -34.89 15.56 10.08
CA ASP A 264 -35.89 16.37 9.35
C ASP A 264 -37.32 15.91 9.67
N SER A 265 -37.51 14.70 10.19
CA SER A 265 -38.80 14.22 10.68
C SER A 265 -39.17 14.88 12.01
N PRO A 266 -40.31 15.59 12.11
CA PRO A 266 -40.73 16.19 13.37
C PRO A 266 -41.13 15.18 14.42
N ALA A 267 -41.27 13.89 14.04
CA ALA A 267 -41.63 12.81 14.95
C ALA A 267 -40.45 12.31 15.82
N LEU A 268 -39.23 12.76 15.50
CA LEU A 268 -38.01 12.33 16.16
C LEU A 268 -37.34 13.49 16.91
N HIS A 269 -36.52 13.16 17.89
CA HIS A 269 -35.67 14.12 18.61
C HIS A 269 -34.45 13.43 19.21
N LEU A 270 -33.46 14.22 19.59
CA LEU A 270 -32.24 13.76 20.28
C LEU A 270 -32.48 13.68 21.80
N LEU A 271 -31.89 12.68 22.42
CA LEU A 271 -31.79 12.55 23.88
C LEU A 271 -30.41 12.99 24.35
N THR A 272 -30.35 13.55 25.58
CA THR A 272 -29.06 13.78 26.26
C THR A 272 -28.55 12.50 26.91
N VAL A 273 -27.27 12.49 27.21
CA VAL A 273 -26.59 11.49 28.06
C VAL A 273 -26.01 12.26 29.22
N ASP A 274 -26.87 12.56 30.23
CA ASP A 274 -26.48 13.43 31.38
C ASP A 274 -25.32 12.84 32.20
N SER A 275 -25.16 11.50 32.16
CA SER A 275 -24.04 10.80 32.78
C SER A 275 -22.73 10.83 31.96
N ALA A 276 -22.66 11.60 30.87
CA ALA A 276 -21.49 11.62 29.98
C ALA A 276 -20.16 11.86 30.73
N GLU A 277 -20.13 12.78 31.68
CA GLU A 277 -18.94 13.06 32.48
C GLU A 277 -18.52 11.84 33.34
N ALA A 278 -19.47 11.19 34.01
CA ALA A 278 -19.19 10.00 34.80
C ALA A 278 -18.71 8.84 33.91
N LEU A 279 -19.25 8.70 32.71
CA LEU A 279 -18.82 7.68 31.74
C LEU A 279 -17.39 7.90 31.27
N THR A 280 -16.90 9.14 31.11
CA THR A 280 -15.50 9.43 30.75
C THR A 280 -14.53 9.03 31.87
N LEU A 281 -14.95 9.08 33.12
CA LEU A 281 -14.14 8.61 34.25
C LEU A 281 -14.02 7.07 34.28
N LEU A 282 -15.09 6.37 33.88
CA LEU A 282 -15.11 4.91 33.81
C LEU A 282 -14.43 4.35 32.56
N ALA A 283 -14.51 5.06 31.47
CA ALA A 283 -13.96 4.71 30.17
C ALA A 283 -13.15 5.88 29.59
N PRO A 284 -11.87 6.00 29.95
CA PRO A 284 -11.04 7.17 29.60
C PRO A 284 -10.87 7.43 28.11
N TYR A 285 -11.17 6.48 27.24
CA TYR A 285 -11.19 6.65 25.79
C TYR A 285 -12.44 7.38 25.28
N LEU A 286 -13.46 7.55 26.12
CA LEU A 286 -14.62 8.40 25.81
C LEU A 286 -14.29 9.86 26.11
N GLU A 287 -14.84 10.75 25.32
CA GLU A 287 -14.83 12.18 25.58
C GLU A 287 -16.27 12.65 25.82
N MET A 288 -16.45 13.58 26.73
CA MET A 288 -17.73 14.29 26.83
C MET A 288 -17.83 15.23 25.62
N ALA A 289 -18.92 15.14 24.88
CA ALA A 289 -19.17 15.94 23.70
C ALA A 289 -20.50 16.68 23.81
N LYS A 290 -20.59 17.79 23.07
CA LYS A 290 -21.78 18.59 22.96
C LYS A 290 -22.18 18.68 21.49
N ILE A 291 -23.42 18.37 21.20
CA ILE A 291 -24.05 18.65 19.92
C ILE A 291 -24.67 20.04 20.05
N PRO A 292 -24.13 21.09 19.40
CA PRO A 292 -24.64 22.44 19.56
C PRO A 292 -26.09 22.58 19.15
N ALA A 293 -26.81 23.51 19.78
CA ALA A 293 -28.15 23.87 19.34
C ALA A 293 -28.15 24.25 17.86
N SER A 294 -29.21 23.90 17.16
CA SER A 294 -29.37 24.17 15.73
C SER A 294 -28.40 23.46 14.79
N THR A 295 -27.57 22.51 15.28
CA THR A 295 -26.81 21.60 14.40
C THR A 295 -27.76 20.81 13.51
N TYR A 296 -28.87 20.38 14.06
CA TYR A 296 -29.99 19.74 13.36
C TYR A 296 -31.26 20.59 13.55
N LYS A 297 -32.11 20.68 12.54
CA LYS A 297 -33.29 21.57 12.53
C LYS A 297 -34.21 21.38 13.74
N VAL A 298 -34.32 20.18 14.27
CA VAL A 298 -35.21 19.85 15.39
C VAL A 298 -34.59 20.07 16.78
N SER A 299 -33.29 20.37 16.84
CA SER A 299 -32.56 20.55 18.09
C SER A 299 -32.46 22.03 18.45
N SER A 300 -33.39 22.52 19.25
CA SER A 300 -33.39 23.90 19.79
C SER A 300 -32.44 24.11 20.97
N THR A 301 -31.98 23.04 21.59
CA THR A 301 -31.11 23.05 22.77
C THR A 301 -29.82 22.27 22.47
N GLU A 302 -28.78 22.61 23.22
CA GLU A 302 -27.53 21.83 23.24
C GLU A 302 -27.80 20.44 23.83
N ILE A 303 -27.20 19.40 23.22
CA ILE A 303 -27.32 18.01 23.64
C ILE A 303 -25.96 17.56 24.17
N THR A 304 -25.88 17.18 25.46
CA THR A 304 -24.71 16.55 26.03
C THR A 304 -24.70 15.05 25.68
N THR A 305 -23.57 14.52 25.29
CA THR A 305 -23.39 13.11 24.95
C THR A 305 -21.94 12.65 25.16
N VAL A 306 -21.65 11.40 24.95
CA VAL A 306 -20.29 10.87 24.85
C VAL A 306 -19.84 10.75 23.40
N ALA A 307 -18.55 10.80 23.17
CA ALA A 307 -17.95 10.63 21.85
C ALA A 307 -16.70 9.77 21.92
N THR A 308 -16.33 9.20 20.77
CA THR A 308 -15.04 8.53 20.57
C THR A 308 -14.26 9.19 19.44
N LYS A 309 -12.93 9.10 19.49
CA LYS A 309 -12.09 9.48 18.36
C LYS A 309 -12.13 8.35 17.33
N THR A 310 -12.51 8.64 16.10
CA THR A 310 -12.27 7.73 14.98
C THR A 310 -10.85 7.94 14.47
N ILE A 311 -10.10 6.88 14.33
CA ILE A 311 -8.71 6.89 13.89
C ILE A 311 -8.53 6.03 12.64
N LEU A 312 -7.50 6.34 11.88
CA LEU A 312 -6.93 5.39 10.94
C LEU A 312 -5.98 4.47 11.70
N ALA A 313 -6.24 3.18 11.64
CA ALA A 313 -5.40 2.13 12.19
C ALA A 313 -4.74 1.31 11.09
N ALA A 314 -3.53 0.84 11.35
CA ALA A 314 -2.74 0.01 10.45
C ALA A 314 -2.37 -1.33 11.10
N SER A 315 -2.22 -2.35 10.27
CA SER A 315 -1.59 -3.61 10.68
C SER A 315 -0.09 -3.39 10.93
N THR A 316 0.44 -4.01 11.97
CA THR A 316 1.90 -4.03 12.25
C THR A 316 2.72 -4.73 11.17
N GLU A 317 2.09 -5.33 10.16
CA GLU A 317 2.75 -5.92 9.00
C GLU A 317 3.18 -4.88 7.97
N LEU A 318 2.57 -3.68 7.99
CA LEU A 318 3.02 -2.57 7.17
C LEU A 318 4.37 -2.06 7.68
N SER A 319 5.27 -1.76 6.74
CA SER A 319 6.57 -1.19 7.09
C SER A 319 6.45 0.28 7.54
N ASP A 320 7.44 0.75 8.29
CA ASP A 320 7.50 2.16 8.72
C ASP A 320 7.45 3.13 7.54
N ALA A 321 8.09 2.77 6.42
CA ALA A 321 8.12 3.59 5.22
C ALA A 321 6.73 3.68 4.56
N GLU A 322 5.99 2.57 4.51
CA GLU A 322 4.62 2.55 3.98
C GLU A 322 3.69 3.40 4.83
N VAL A 323 3.72 3.21 6.16
CA VAL A 323 2.84 3.98 7.07
C VAL A 323 3.20 5.46 7.09
N TYR A 324 4.50 5.80 7.03
CA TYR A 324 4.95 7.19 6.86
C TYR A 324 4.36 7.82 5.59
N GLU A 325 4.44 7.12 4.47
CA GLU A 325 3.91 7.59 3.18
C GLU A 325 2.38 7.70 3.19
N ILE A 326 1.67 6.72 3.78
CA ILE A 326 0.21 6.74 3.97
C ILE A 326 -0.17 7.99 4.78
N ALA A 327 0.48 8.22 5.92
CA ALA A 327 0.23 9.37 6.77
C ALA A 327 0.51 10.70 6.03
N THR A 328 1.59 10.75 5.26
CA THR A 328 1.96 11.93 4.47
C THR A 328 0.92 12.24 3.40
N ARG A 329 0.50 11.25 2.61
CA ARG A 329 -0.51 11.44 1.55
C ARG A 329 -1.84 11.89 2.12
N LEU A 330 -2.33 11.20 3.14
CA LEU A 330 -3.60 11.53 3.76
C LEU A 330 -3.56 12.90 4.42
N SER A 331 -2.48 13.29 5.09
CA SER A 331 -2.37 14.60 5.73
C SER A 331 -2.48 15.77 4.75
N HIS A 332 -1.92 15.61 3.54
CA HIS A 332 -2.02 16.63 2.49
C HIS A 332 -3.45 16.82 1.96
N HIS A 333 -4.28 15.79 2.04
CA HIS A 333 -5.66 15.79 1.54
C HIS A 333 -6.71 15.75 2.66
N LEU A 334 -6.30 15.73 3.94
CA LEU A 334 -7.18 15.50 5.08
C LEU A 334 -8.30 16.53 5.16
N HIS A 335 -7.99 17.80 4.89
CA HIS A 335 -8.98 18.88 4.89
C HIS A 335 -10.07 18.63 3.83
N ASP A 336 -9.70 18.20 2.64
CA ASP A 336 -10.65 17.94 1.56
C ASP A 336 -11.46 16.66 1.82
N LEU A 337 -10.81 15.64 2.39
CA LEU A 337 -11.45 14.38 2.77
C LEU A 337 -12.49 14.55 3.88
N LEU A 338 -12.25 15.46 4.82
CA LEU A 338 -13.10 15.69 5.99
C LEU A 338 -13.90 17.01 5.90
N LYS A 339 -14.00 17.62 4.71
CA LYS A 339 -14.64 18.95 4.51
C LYS A 339 -16.09 19.05 5.01
N ASP A 340 -16.83 17.95 4.98
CA ASP A 340 -18.23 17.90 5.41
C ASP A 340 -18.36 17.65 6.93
N ILE A 341 -17.25 17.39 7.63
CA ILE A 341 -17.18 17.22 9.07
C ILE A 341 -16.71 18.53 9.71
N PRO A 342 -17.41 19.07 10.71
CA PRO A 342 -17.03 20.32 11.35
C PRO A 342 -15.60 20.29 11.91
N LEU A 343 -14.85 21.39 11.70
CA LEU A 343 -13.45 21.51 12.12
C LEU A 343 -13.20 21.25 13.61
N ASN A 344 -14.17 21.61 14.47
CA ASN A 344 -14.08 21.32 15.90
C ASN A 344 -14.27 19.83 16.24
N ALA A 345 -14.82 19.06 15.32
CA ALA A 345 -14.93 17.62 15.43
C ALA A 345 -13.73 16.88 14.80
N THR A 346 -12.89 17.59 14.04
CA THR A 346 -11.64 17.04 13.52
C THR A 346 -10.53 17.28 14.54
N LYS A 347 -9.88 16.21 15.00
CA LYS A 347 -8.69 16.34 15.84
C LYS A 347 -7.51 16.70 14.97
N THR A 348 -7.15 17.97 14.91
CA THR A 348 -6.00 18.46 14.15
C THR A 348 -4.68 17.89 14.68
N ILE A 349 -3.82 17.57 13.76
CA ILE A 349 -2.52 16.90 13.95
C ILE A 349 -1.45 17.85 14.50
N ASN A 350 -1.83 18.93 15.17
CA ASN A 350 -0.89 19.91 15.73
C ASN A 350 -0.62 19.58 17.20
N GLY A 351 0.47 18.84 17.45
CA GLY A 351 0.94 18.55 18.81
C GLY A 351 1.02 17.05 19.12
N THR A 352 1.14 16.75 20.39
CA THR A 352 1.14 15.38 20.90
C THR A 352 -0.18 14.70 20.55
N VAL A 353 -0.11 13.63 19.77
CA VAL A 353 -1.28 12.84 19.38
C VAL A 353 -1.68 12.03 20.59
N ASP A 354 -2.72 12.48 21.28
CA ASP A 354 -3.30 11.78 22.43
C ASP A 354 -4.28 10.70 21.95
N LEU A 355 -3.76 9.49 21.74
CA LEU A 355 -4.50 8.31 21.34
C LEU A 355 -4.34 7.21 22.39
N TYR A 356 -5.39 6.42 22.55
CA TYR A 356 -5.39 5.28 23.46
C TYR A 356 -4.58 4.11 22.91
N TYR A 357 -4.62 3.92 21.61
CA TYR A 357 -3.79 2.91 20.94
C TYR A 357 -2.38 3.41 20.67
N PRO A 358 -1.36 2.54 20.78
CA PRO A 358 0.00 2.93 20.43
C PRO A 358 0.11 3.31 18.96
N LEU A 359 0.87 4.37 18.68
CA LEU A 359 1.16 4.79 17.31
C LEU A 359 2.07 3.77 16.62
N HIS A 360 1.80 3.56 15.34
CA HIS A 360 2.72 2.83 14.47
C HIS A 360 4.04 3.60 14.36
N HIS A 361 5.16 2.89 14.34
CA HIS A 361 6.48 3.54 14.31
C HIS A 361 6.66 4.47 13.08
N GLY A 362 6.12 4.09 11.91
CA GLY A 362 6.06 4.96 10.73
C GLY A 362 5.23 6.23 10.94
N ALA A 363 4.15 6.15 11.73
CA ALA A 363 3.36 7.33 12.11
C ALA A 363 4.12 8.22 13.11
N VAL A 364 4.82 7.63 14.09
CA VAL A 364 5.71 8.39 15.01
C VAL A 364 6.75 9.17 14.23
N ARG A 365 7.36 8.56 13.23
CA ARG A 365 8.33 9.22 12.34
C ARG A 365 7.70 10.34 11.53
N PHE A 366 6.46 10.16 11.07
CA PHE A 366 5.71 11.20 10.36
C PHE A 366 5.49 12.43 11.26
N TYR A 367 5.02 12.24 12.50
CA TYR A 367 4.80 13.36 13.44
C TYR A 367 6.10 14.04 13.87
N ASN A 368 7.20 13.31 13.93
CA ASN A 368 8.53 13.85 14.25
C ASN A 368 9.24 14.48 13.03
N HIS A 369 8.61 14.50 11.85
CA HIS A 369 9.23 14.96 10.59
C HIS A 369 10.54 14.24 10.25
N ASP A 370 10.65 12.95 10.63
CA ASP A 370 11.81 12.08 10.38
C ASP A 370 11.52 11.09 9.25
N PRO A 371 11.72 11.46 7.97
CA PRO A 371 11.42 10.57 6.87
C PRO A 371 12.29 9.32 6.94
N PRO A 372 11.70 8.13 6.73
CA PRO A 372 12.46 6.88 6.72
C PRO A 372 13.48 6.91 5.59
N PHE A 373 14.64 6.29 5.83
CA PHE A 373 15.62 6.13 4.77
C PHE A 373 15.07 5.16 3.70
N PHE A 374 14.92 5.65 2.48
CA PHE A 374 14.15 5.02 1.39
C PHE A 374 14.75 3.73 0.81
N LEU A 375 15.92 3.33 1.26
CA LEU A 375 16.53 2.08 0.80
C LEU A 375 16.33 1.02 1.88
N ASP A 376 15.19 0.33 1.82
CA ASP A 376 14.97 -0.89 2.58
C ASP A 376 16.16 -1.84 2.36
N PRO A 377 16.81 -2.35 3.43
CA PRO A 377 17.88 -3.33 3.34
C PRO A 377 17.50 -4.55 2.48
N HIS A 378 16.24 -4.98 2.52
CA HIS A 378 15.72 -6.07 1.69
C HIS A 378 15.66 -5.69 0.20
N LEU A 379 15.32 -4.45 -0.11
CA LEU A 379 15.31 -3.93 -1.48
C LEU A 379 16.73 -3.79 -2.02
N LEU A 380 17.69 -3.34 -1.18
CA LEU A 380 19.12 -3.31 -1.52
C LEU A 380 19.68 -4.71 -1.74
N ALA A 381 19.36 -5.67 -0.87
CA ALA A 381 19.76 -7.07 -1.02
C ALA A 381 19.15 -7.69 -2.29
N GLY A 382 17.86 -7.40 -2.58
CA GLY A 382 17.20 -7.80 -3.81
C GLY A 382 17.87 -7.22 -5.05
N LEU A 383 18.16 -5.92 -5.08
CA LEU A 383 18.90 -5.27 -6.16
C LEU A 383 20.30 -5.85 -6.32
N GLY A 384 21.01 -6.09 -5.22
CA GLY A 384 22.34 -6.74 -5.20
C GLY A 384 22.30 -8.13 -5.81
N SER A 385 21.30 -8.94 -5.47
CA SER A 385 21.08 -10.28 -6.02
C SER A 385 20.76 -10.23 -7.52
N TYR A 386 19.91 -9.32 -7.96
CA TYR A 386 19.61 -9.10 -9.36
C TYR A 386 20.83 -8.65 -10.16
N LEU A 387 21.62 -7.72 -9.66
CA LEU A 387 22.84 -7.26 -10.30
C LEU A 387 23.87 -8.39 -10.39
N SER A 388 23.98 -9.23 -9.37
CA SER A 388 24.86 -10.41 -9.36
C SER A 388 24.44 -11.45 -10.40
N LEU A 389 23.14 -11.74 -10.49
CA LEU A 389 22.58 -12.65 -11.50
C LEU A 389 22.83 -12.12 -12.92
N LEU A 390 22.60 -10.83 -13.14
CA LEU A 390 22.84 -10.18 -14.42
C LEU A 390 24.30 -10.20 -14.82
N TYR A 391 25.22 -9.97 -13.86
CA TYR A 391 26.65 -10.09 -14.10
C TYR A 391 27.02 -11.54 -14.45
N ALA A 392 26.47 -12.53 -13.76
CA ALA A 392 26.69 -13.95 -14.07
C ALA A 392 26.19 -14.31 -15.48
N CYS A 393 24.98 -13.89 -15.85
CA CYS A 393 24.43 -14.08 -17.19
C CYS A 393 25.29 -13.39 -18.26
N TYR A 394 25.77 -12.18 -17.99
CA TYR A 394 26.67 -11.47 -18.89
C TYR A 394 28.02 -12.20 -19.06
N ALA A 395 28.61 -12.70 -17.97
CA ALA A 395 29.86 -13.45 -18.01
C ALA A 395 29.72 -14.76 -18.80
N LEU A 396 28.61 -15.50 -18.57
CA LEU A 396 28.28 -16.72 -19.31
C LEU A 396 28.04 -16.45 -20.80
N ALA A 397 27.29 -15.42 -21.15
CA ALA A 397 27.08 -15.02 -22.54
C ALA A 397 28.41 -14.63 -23.23
N GLY A 398 29.30 -13.94 -22.50
CA GLY A 398 30.64 -13.62 -22.98
C GLY A 398 31.51 -14.86 -23.23
N GLN A 399 31.42 -15.88 -22.36
CA GLN A 399 32.09 -17.16 -22.55
C GLN A 399 31.51 -17.94 -23.73
N TRP A 400 30.19 -18.00 -23.82
CA TRP A 400 29.51 -18.68 -24.93
C TRP A 400 29.82 -18.06 -26.28
N LEU A 401 29.81 -16.72 -26.38
CA LEU A 401 30.20 -15.98 -27.59
C LEU A 401 31.65 -16.24 -27.99
N ARG A 402 32.58 -16.40 -27.02
CA ARG A 402 33.97 -16.76 -27.28
C ARG A 402 34.08 -18.17 -27.85
N HIS A 403 33.43 -19.15 -27.20
CA HIS A 403 33.39 -20.53 -27.69
C HIS A 403 32.79 -20.66 -29.10
N TYR A 404 31.71 -19.92 -29.36
CA TYR A 404 31.08 -19.89 -30.70
C TYR A 404 32.03 -19.31 -31.76
N ARG A 405 32.79 -18.28 -31.45
CA ARG A 405 33.77 -17.68 -32.37
C ARG A 405 34.96 -18.60 -32.61
N LEU A 406 35.47 -19.23 -31.57
CA LEU A 406 36.52 -20.23 -31.68
C LEU A 406 36.08 -21.43 -32.54
N HIS A 407 34.89 -21.93 -32.31
CA HIS A 407 34.31 -23.03 -33.11
C HIS A 407 34.16 -22.64 -34.59
N ARG A 408 33.71 -21.43 -34.88
CA ARG A 408 33.66 -20.90 -36.26
C ARG A 408 35.05 -20.80 -36.89
N LEU A 409 36.05 -20.36 -36.16
CA LEU A 409 37.43 -20.33 -36.66
C LEU A 409 37.96 -21.72 -36.98
N LEU A 410 37.73 -22.69 -36.08
CA LEU A 410 38.10 -24.10 -36.32
C LEU A 410 37.38 -24.70 -37.52
N GLN A 411 36.12 -24.38 -37.74
CA GLN A 411 35.39 -24.81 -38.94
C GLN A 411 35.99 -24.23 -40.25
N VAL A 412 36.46 -22.99 -40.25
CA VAL A 412 37.14 -22.39 -41.40
C VAL A 412 38.47 -23.10 -41.66
N VAL A 413 39.25 -23.38 -40.60
CA VAL A 413 40.50 -24.13 -40.67
C VAL A 413 40.26 -25.54 -41.22
N ASP A 414 39.28 -26.27 -40.68
CA ASP A 414 38.93 -27.62 -41.13
C ASP A 414 38.48 -27.67 -42.59
N ARG A 415 37.68 -26.70 -43.02
CA ARG A 415 37.28 -26.58 -44.43
C ARG A 415 38.50 -26.38 -45.33
N PHE A 416 39.44 -25.56 -44.88
CA PHE A 416 40.70 -25.34 -45.62
C PHE A 416 41.53 -26.63 -45.71
N LEU A 417 41.73 -27.35 -44.61
CA LEU A 417 42.49 -28.60 -44.57
C LEU A 417 41.85 -29.68 -45.47
N ARG A 418 40.53 -29.76 -45.52
CA ARG A 418 39.81 -30.67 -46.44
C ARG A 418 40.03 -30.32 -47.90
N ILE A 419 40.02 -29.05 -48.26
CA ILE A 419 40.28 -28.60 -49.64
C ILE A 419 41.73 -28.88 -50.01
N SER A 420 42.72 -28.59 -49.14
CA SER A 420 44.13 -28.87 -49.35
C SER A 420 44.40 -30.37 -49.57
N ARG A 421 43.77 -31.26 -48.80
CA ARG A 421 43.87 -32.74 -48.96
C ARG A 421 43.26 -33.22 -50.28
N ARG A 422 42.17 -32.63 -50.75
CA ARG A 422 41.49 -32.99 -52.01
C ARG A 422 42.25 -32.53 -53.24
N THR A 423 42.97 -31.41 -53.14
CA THR A 423 43.70 -30.85 -54.29
C THR A 423 45.14 -31.38 -54.42
N GLY A 424 45.59 -32.25 -53.46
CA GLY A 424 46.94 -32.84 -53.50
C GLY A 424 48.06 -31.77 -53.33
N GLN A 425 47.73 -30.53 -52.95
CA GLN A 425 48.70 -29.48 -52.73
C GLN A 425 49.49 -29.70 -51.42
N LYS A 426 50.77 -29.93 -51.50
CA LYS A 426 51.64 -30.07 -50.35
C LYS A 426 51.71 -28.74 -49.54
N PRO A 427 51.76 -28.81 -48.21
CA PRO A 427 52.01 -27.62 -47.38
C PRO A 427 53.31 -26.96 -47.81
N GLY A 428 53.28 -25.68 -48.27
CA GLY A 428 54.46 -24.96 -48.77
C GLY A 428 54.27 -24.33 -50.13
N THR A 429 53.17 -24.58 -50.83
CA THR A 429 52.84 -23.83 -52.06
C THR A 429 52.31 -22.44 -51.74
N GLY A 430 52.64 -21.42 -52.55
CA GLY A 430 52.36 -19.99 -52.25
C GLY A 430 50.88 -19.66 -52.01
N SER A 431 49.94 -20.52 -52.41
CA SER A 431 48.51 -20.40 -52.10
C SER A 431 48.17 -20.78 -50.66
N THR A 432 48.84 -21.79 -50.12
CA THR A 432 48.67 -22.27 -48.74
C THR A 432 49.24 -21.29 -47.74
N GLU A 433 50.39 -20.69 -48.03
CA GLU A 433 50.97 -19.64 -47.18
C GLU A 433 50.14 -18.38 -47.11
N ARG A 434 49.55 -17.92 -48.20
CA ARG A 434 48.62 -16.79 -48.23
C ARG A 434 47.39 -17.03 -47.34
N TYR A 435 46.85 -18.23 -47.34
CA TYR A 435 45.69 -18.56 -46.56
C TYR A 435 46.00 -18.66 -45.05
N LEU A 436 47.14 -19.27 -44.69
CA LEU A 436 47.63 -19.29 -43.32
C LEU A 436 47.92 -17.90 -42.79
N ALA A 437 48.44 -17.02 -43.66
CA ALA A 437 48.64 -15.59 -43.32
C ALA A 437 47.30 -14.86 -43.08
N ASP A 438 46.23 -15.15 -43.87
CA ASP A 438 44.89 -14.59 -43.64
C ASP A 438 44.28 -15.06 -42.34
N ILE A 439 44.40 -16.35 -42.00
CA ILE A 439 43.95 -16.90 -40.71
C ILE A 439 44.69 -16.21 -39.53
N ARG A 440 46.01 -16.07 -39.62
CA ARG A 440 46.84 -15.41 -38.61
C ARG A 440 46.42 -13.94 -38.44
N MET A 441 46.20 -13.20 -39.56
CA MET A 441 45.72 -11.85 -39.51
C MET A 441 44.32 -11.72 -38.86
N ARG A 442 43.41 -12.67 -39.18
CA ARG A 442 42.09 -12.69 -38.54
C ARG A 442 42.19 -12.96 -37.06
N MET A 443 43.01 -13.91 -36.60
CA MET A 443 43.28 -14.20 -35.22
C MET A 443 43.87 -12.96 -34.51
N ALA A 444 44.88 -12.32 -35.10
CA ALA A 444 45.49 -11.09 -34.55
C ALA A 444 44.49 -9.95 -34.42
N ARG A 445 43.56 -9.79 -35.38
CA ARG A 445 42.49 -8.79 -35.32
C ARG A 445 41.52 -9.12 -34.16
N LEU A 446 41.06 -10.37 -34.04
CA LEU A 446 40.14 -10.78 -32.98
C LEU A 446 40.78 -10.69 -31.60
N LEU A 447 42.09 -10.96 -31.46
CA LEU A 447 42.86 -10.77 -30.24
C LEU A 447 42.93 -9.28 -29.88
N ARG A 448 43.28 -8.42 -30.85
CA ARG A 448 43.35 -6.95 -30.65
C ARG A 448 42.00 -6.34 -30.26
N GLU A 449 40.92 -6.89 -30.78
CA GLU A 449 39.54 -6.51 -30.44
C GLU A 449 39.07 -7.13 -29.09
N GLY A 450 39.91 -7.92 -28.39
CA GLY A 450 39.56 -8.60 -27.13
C GLY A 450 38.47 -9.66 -27.30
N ARG A 451 38.25 -10.15 -28.53
CA ARG A 451 37.20 -11.13 -28.85
C ARG A 451 37.63 -12.57 -28.67
N ILE A 452 38.92 -12.85 -28.62
CA ILE A 452 39.57 -14.12 -28.27
C ILE A 452 40.74 -13.83 -27.32
N LYS A 453 41.19 -14.86 -26.57
CA LYS A 453 42.35 -14.77 -25.69
C LYS A 453 43.57 -15.44 -26.34
N MET A 454 44.78 -15.24 -25.76
CA MET A 454 46.01 -15.89 -26.20
C MET A 454 45.89 -17.42 -26.13
N ASP A 455 45.22 -17.97 -25.13
CA ASP A 455 44.99 -19.41 -24.98
C ASP A 455 44.21 -19.98 -26.17
N ASP A 456 43.22 -19.23 -26.67
CA ASP A 456 42.41 -19.64 -27.84
C ASP A 456 43.27 -19.74 -29.13
N ILE A 457 44.35 -18.90 -29.22
CA ILE A 457 45.31 -18.98 -30.31
C ILE A 457 46.14 -20.25 -30.19
N GLY A 458 46.52 -20.65 -28.96
CA GLY A 458 47.20 -21.91 -28.65
C GLY A 458 46.43 -23.09 -29.20
N VAL A 459 45.13 -23.17 -28.91
CA VAL A 459 44.22 -24.25 -29.40
C VAL A 459 44.16 -24.31 -30.91
N VAL A 460 44.04 -23.16 -31.61
CA VAL A 460 43.99 -23.13 -33.08
C VAL A 460 45.34 -23.56 -33.70
N ASN A 461 46.46 -23.12 -33.11
CA ASN A 461 47.81 -23.52 -33.58
C ASN A 461 48.06 -25.03 -33.37
N GLU A 462 47.65 -25.59 -32.23
CA GLU A 462 47.76 -27.01 -31.94
C GLU A 462 46.89 -27.85 -32.93
N TYR A 463 45.68 -27.36 -33.17
CA TYR A 463 44.80 -28.00 -34.19
C TYR A 463 45.39 -27.95 -35.59
N LEU A 464 46.02 -26.86 -35.99
CA LEU A 464 46.75 -26.78 -37.26
C LEU A 464 47.92 -27.75 -37.32
N ARG A 465 48.69 -27.88 -36.22
CA ARG A 465 49.82 -28.84 -36.18
C ARG A 465 49.41 -30.29 -36.20
N SER A 466 48.32 -30.65 -35.57
CA SER A 466 47.86 -32.03 -35.47
C SER A 466 47.17 -32.53 -36.77
N HIS A 467 46.83 -31.63 -37.71
CA HIS A 467 46.11 -31.95 -38.94
C HIS A 467 46.85 -31.52 -40.22
N SER A 468 47.98 -30.83 -40.12
CA SER A 468 48.94 -30.53 -41.22
C SER A 468 49.89 -31.68 -41.44
#